data_2fcce3403202b0940b5924a3b1b6894a
#
_entry.id   2fcce3403202b0940b5924a3b1b6894a
#
_cell.length_a   1.000
_cell.length_b   1.000
_cell.length_c   1.000
_cell.angle_alpha   90.00
_cell.angle_beta   90.00
_cell.angle_gamma   90.00
#
_symmetry.space_group_name_H-M   'P 1'
#
loop_
_entity.id
_entity.type
_entity.pdbx_description
1 polymer ?
#
loop_
_entity_poly.entity_id
_entity_poly.type
_entity_poly.pdbx_seq_one_letter_code
_entity_poly.pdbx_strand_id
1 'polypeptide(L)' 'TDDARFANAADRAMPVLLNLANNGQSWRENGISHARVVARVGLQIEAGCPALWRYLEARLEEAREAGLFGA' A
#
# COMPACT_ATOMS: atom_id res chain seq x y z
N THR A 1 -5.14 -21.56 -2.53
CA THR A 1 -6.30 -21.33 -3.42
C THR A 1 -6.36 -19.87 -3.82
N ASP A 2 -7.08 -19.59 -4.90
CA ASP A 2 -7.25 -18.21 -5.38
C ASP A 2 -7.98 -17.34 -4.35
N ASP A 3 -8.96 -17.93 -3.65
CA ASP A 3 -9.69 -17.21 -2.60
C ASP A 3 -8.78 -16.81 -1.44
N ALA A 4 -7.87 -17.71 -1.05
CA ALA A 4 -6.93 -17.42 0.02
C ALA A 4 -5.92 -16.34 -0.39
N ARG A 5 -5.48 -16.36 -1.64
CA ARG A 5 -4.57 -15.34 -2.17
C ARG A 5 -5.25 -13.98 -2.22
N PHE A 6 -6.50 -13.95 -2.66
CA PHE A 6 -7.27 -12.71 -2.70
C PHE A 6 -7.47 -12.16 -1.29
N ALA A 7 -7.86 -13.01 -0.34
CA ALA A 7 -8.05 -12.58 1.05
C ALA A 7 -6.77 -12.03 1.65
N ASN A 8 -5.64 -12.67 1.37
CA ASN A 8 -4.35 -12.18 1.83
C ASN A 8 -4.00 -10.83 1.22
N ALA A 9 -4.29 -10.65 -0.08
CA ALA A 9 -4.05 -9.37 -0.74
C ALA A 9 -4.91 -8.27 -0.11
N ALA A 10 -6.19 -8.55 0.14
CA ALA A 10 -7.10 -7.59 0.75
C ALA A 10 -6.64 -7.20 2.15
N ASP A 11 -6.22 -8.17 2.96
CA ASP A 11 -5.71 -7.91 4.31
C ASP A 11 -4.46 -7.03 4.28
N ARG A 12 -3.58 -7.24 3.32
CA ARG A 12 -2.38 -6.42 3.16
C ARG A 12 -2.70 -5.02 2.66
N ALA A 13 -3.75 -4.89 1.87
CA ALA A 13 -4.16 -3.60 1.31
C ALA A 13 -4.83 -2.69 2.33
N MET A 14 -5.51 -3.25 3.33
CA MET A 14 -6.28 -2.46 4.29
C MET A 14 -5.45 -1.41 5.03
N PRO A 15 -4.29 -1.74 5.63
CA PRO A 15 -3.47 -0.71 6.29
C PRO A 15 -3.01 0.38 5.33
N VAL A 16 -2.73 0.03 4.07
CA VAL A 16 -2.32 1.00 3.06
C VAL A 16 -3.47 1.96 2.77
N LEU A 17 -4.67 1.43 2.58
CA LEU A 17 -5.85 2.25 2.32
C LEU A 17 -6.17 3.18 3.49
N LEU A 18 -6.03 2.70 4.73
CA LEU A 18 -6.23 3.52 5.91
C LEU A 18 -5.22 4.66 5.99
N ASN A 19 -3.95 4.39 5.68
CA ASN A 19 -2.93 5.43 5.66
C ASN A 19 -3.21 6.46 4.56
N LEU A 20 -3.63 6.00 3.38
CA LEU A 20 -3.99 6.92 2.30
C LEU A 20 -5.17 7.82 2.71
N ALA A 21 -6.17 7.24 3.38
CA ALA A 21 -7.33 8.00 3.87
C ALA A 21 -6.94 9.03 4.94
N ASN A 22 -5.90 8.75 5.72
CA ASN A 22 -5.40 9.63 6.77
C ASN A 22 -4.22 10.49 6.33
N ASN A 23 -4.02 10.67 5.03
CA ASN A 23 -2.95 11.47 4.44
C ASN A 23 -1.55 11.02 4.88
N GLY A 24 -1.37 9.72 5.08
CA GLY A 24 -0.08 9.14 5.42
C GLY A 24 0.45 9.50 6.79
N GLN A 25 -0.42 9.84 7.72
CA GLN A 25 -0.01 10.26 9.06
C GLN A 25 0.92 9.26 9.73
N SER A 26 0.55 7.97 9.73
CA SER A 26 1.37 6.93 10.35
C SER A 26 2.73 6.79 9.66
N TRP A 27 2.76 6.90 8.35
CA TRP A 27 4.01 6.84 7.60
C TRP A 27 4.96 7.98 7.98
N ARG A 28 4.43 9.19 8.08
CA ARG A 28 5.24 10.35 8.48
C ARG A 28 5.74 10.23 9.92
N GLU A 29 4.86 9.82 10.84
CA GLU A 29 5.21 9.67 12.25
C GLU A 29 6.27 8.61 12.49
N ASN A 30 6.25 7.55 11.68
CA ASN A 30 7.16 6.41 11.86
C ASN A 30 8.33 6.39 10.87
N GLY A 31 8.48 7.43 10.06
CA GLY A 31 9.57 7.51 9.10
C GLY A 31 9.56 6.44 8.02
N ILE A 32 8.37 6.05 7.58
CA ILE A 32 8.21 4.99 6.58
C ILE A 32 8.18 5.60 5.17
N SER A 33 9.07 5.14 4.29
CA SER A 33 9.18 5.63 2.94
C SER A 33 8.23 4.91 1.97
N HIS A 34 7.99 5.54 0.83
CA HIS A 34 7.25 4.92 -0.27
C HIS A 34 7.86 3.58 -0.68
N ALA A 35 9.17 3.55 -0.89
CA ALA A 35 9.87 2.33 -1.30
C ALA A 35 9.67 1.20 -0.28
N ARG A 36 9.64 1.55 0.98
CA ARG A 36 9.47 0.58 2.05
C ARG A 36 8.08 -0.03 2.04
N VAL A 37 7.04 0.79 1.83
CA VAL A 37 5.67 0.30 1.72
C VAL A 37 5.53 -0.63 0.52
N VAL A 38 6.02 -0.22 -0.64
CA VAL A 38 5.95 -1.02 -1.87
C VAL A 38 6.67 -2.37 -1.67
N ALA A 39 7.86 -2.36 -1.07
CA ALA A 39 8.61 -3.59 -0.83
C ALA A 39 7.89 -4.54 0.12
N ARG A 40 7.13 -3.98 1.06
CA ARG A 40 6.48 -4.77 2.11
C ARG A 40 5.21 -5.47 1.63
N VAL A 41 4.40 -4.80 0.81
CA VAL A 41 3.08 -5.31 0.46
C VAL A 41 2.88 -5.60 -1.02
N GLY A 42 3.74 -5.06 -1.87
CA GLY A 42 3.51 -5.10 -3.32
C GLY A 42 3.36 -6.49 -3.90
N LEU A 43 4.30 -7.38 -3.58
CA LEU A 43 4.30 -8.73 -4.13
C LEU A 43 3.07 -9.53 -3.70
N GLN A 44 2.69 -9.42 -2.43
CA GLN A 44 1.54 -10.15 -1.91
C GLN A 44 0.23 -9.66 -2.52
N ILE A 45 0.08 -8.35 -2.66
CA ILE A 45 -1.14 -7.79 -3.23
C ILE A 45 -1.21 -8.11 -4.72
N GLU A 46 -0.11 -7.96 -5.42
CA GLU A 46 -0.06 -8.29 -6.85
C GLU A 46 -0.38 -9.76 -7.10
N ALA A 47 0.18 -10.66 -6.28
CA ALA A 47 -0.05 -12.09 -6.41
C ALA A 47 -1.52 -12.47 -6.20
N GLY A 48 -2.21 -11.78 -5.29
CA GLY A 48 -3.59 -12.07 -4.96
C GLY A 48 -4.61 -11.33 -5.84
N CYS A 49 -4.29 -10.11 -6.25
CA CYS A 49 -5.18 -9.30 -7.09
C CYS A 49 -4.37 -8.21 -7.81
N PRO A 50 -3.89 -8.50 -9.03
CA PRO A 50 -3.09 -7.53 -9.79
C PRO A 50 -3.80 -6.20 -10.02
N ALA A 51 -5.11 -6.23 -10.23
CA ALA A 51 -5.88 -5.01 -10.46
C ALA A 51 -5.88 -4.12 -9.22
N LEU A 52 -6.00 -4.71 -8.03
CA LEU A 52 -5.94 -3.99 -6.79
C LEU A 52 -4.55 -3.37 -6.60
N TRP A 53 -3.49 -4.12 -6.92
CA TRP A 53 -2.13 -3.59 -6.79
C TRP A 53 -1.92 -2.41 -7.73
N ARG A 54 -2.41 -2.49 -8.97
CA ARG A 54 -2.28 -1.37 -9.91
C ARG A 54 -2.97 -0.11 -9.39
N TYR A 55 -4.15 -0.28 -8.78
CA TYR A 55 -4.86 0.84 -8.17
C TYR A 55 -4.05 1.44 -7.01
N LEU A 56 -3.58 0.59 -6.10
CA LEU A 56 -2.80 1.05 -4.95
C LEU A 56 -1.47 1.66 -5.36
N GLU A 57 -0.82 1.08 -6.34
CA GLU A 57 0.46 1.59 -6.84
C GLU A 57 0.31 3.03 -7.32
N ALA A 58 -0.76 3.30 -8.08
CA ALA A 58 -1.05 4.65 -8.54
C ALA A 58 -1.34 5.60 -7.39
N ARG A 59 -2.12 5.15 -6.40
CA ARG A 59 -2.42 5.96 -5.22
C ARG A 59 -1.17 6.24 -4.39
N LEU A 60 -0.32 5.25 -4.24
CA LEU A 60 0.94 5.40 -3.50
C LEU A 60 1.88 6.38 -4.21
N GLU A 61 1.92 6.35 -5.54
CA GLU A 61 2.72 7.31 -6.30
C GLU A 61 2.20 8.74 -6.13
N GLU A 62 0.90 8.93 -6.17
CA GLU A 62 0.31 10.24 -5.89
C GLU A 62 0.65 10.71 -4.48
N ALA A 63 0.59 9.81 -3.50
CA ALA A 63 0.93 10.13 -2.13
C ALA A 63 2.41 10.52 -1.99
N ARG A 64 3.28 9.85 -2.73
CA ARG A 64 4.71 10.16 -2.74
C ARG A 64 4.94 11.58 -3.26
N GLU A 65 4.28 11.93 -4.36
CA GLU A 65 4.39 13.27 -4.93
C GLU A 65 3.83 14.34 -4.01
N ALA A 66 2.80 14.00 -3.23
CA ALA A 66 2.20 14.91 -2.26
C ALA A 66 2.98 15.02 -0.94
N GLY A 67 4.05 14.23 -0.77
CA GLY A 67 4.86 14.29 0.44
C GLY A 67 4.25 13.59 1.66
N LEU A 68 3.42 12.58 1.43
CA LEU A 68 2.72 11.89 2.52
C LEU A 68 3.56 10.82 3.23
N PHE A 69 4.76 10.54 2.74
CA PHE A 69 5.64 9.54 3.34
C PHE A 69 6.66 10.17 4.29
N GLY A 70 7.24 9.34 5.14
CA GLY A 70 8.07 9.82 6.23
C GLY A 70 9.53 10.07 5.87
N ALA A 71 10.05 9.43 4.84
CA ALA A 71 11.47 9.59 4.55
C ALA A 71 11.78 9.43 3.08
#